data_01d3964a1db53c61557db9d8b2b84fb7
#
_entry.id   01d3964a1db53c61557db9d8b2b84fb7
#
_cell.length_a   1.000
_cell.length_b   1.000
_cell.length_c   1.000
_cell.angle_alpha   90.00
_cell.angle_beta   90.00
_cell.angle_gamma   90.00
#
_symmetry.space_group_name_H-M   'P 1'
#
loop_
_entity.id
_entity.type
_entity.pdbx_description
1 polymer ?
#
loop_
_entity_poly.entity_id
_entity_poly.type
_entity_poly.pdbx_seq_one_letter_code
_entity_poly.pdbx_strand_id
1 'polypeptide(L)'
;MRILSLSIYSIIFLVKKNIVGERVRQARKSAKPPITQTDLVARLQLQYMKIDQSGLSKLENGQRPVSDIEVLVLARALKVSVGWLLEETNTSSAEAQRL
;
A
#
# COMPACT_ATOMS: atom_id res chain seq x y z
N MET A 1 -32.35 4.74 -11.80
CA MET A 1 -31.64 4.13 -10.70
C MET A 1 -30.16 4.47 -10.74
N ARG A 2 -29.64 5.07 -9.68
CA ARG A 2 -28.27 5.55 -9.67
C ARG A 2 -27.26 4.60 -9.04
N ILE A 3 -27.73 3.54 -8.39
CA ILE A 3 -26.84 2.57 -7.75
C ILE A 3 -25.84 1.99 -8.73
N LEU A 4 -26.27 1.71 -9.96
CA LEU A 4 -25.40 1.12 -10.97
C LEU A 4 -24.33 2.06 -11.49
N SER A 5 -24.43 3.36 -11.16
CA SER A 5 -23.43 4.32 -11.58
C SER A 5 -22.38 4.60 -10.50
N LEU A 6 -22.42 3.88 -9.38
CA LEU A 6 -21.37 3.96 -8.38
C LEU A 6 -20.06 3.46 -8.97
N SER A 7 -19.00 4.23 -8.77
CA SER A 7 -17.68 3.82 -9.25
C SER A 7 -17.14 2.69 -8.39
N ILE A 8 -16.18 1.94 -8.95
CA ILE A 8 -15.48 0.91 -8.19
C ILE A 8 -14.80 1.51 -6.96
N TYR A 9 -14.33 2.75 -7.04
CA TYR A 9 -13.69 3.41 -5.91
C TYR A 9 -14.66 3.64 -4.75
N SER A 10 -15.93 3.97 -5.05
CA SER A 10 -16.94 4.10 -4.01
C SER A 10 -17.18 2.77 -3.30
N ILE A 11 -17.19 1.68 -4.03
CA ILE A 11 -17.37 0.35 -3.45
C ILE A 11 -16.15 0.00 -2.57
N ILE A 12 -14.94 0.31 -3.02
CA ILE A 12 -13.73 0.05 -2.24
C ILE A 12 -13.78 0.78 -0.91
N PHE A 13 -14.17 2.05 -0.90
CA PHE A 13 -14.27 2.82 0.34
C PHE A 13 -15.31 2.25 1.30
N LEU A 14 -16.35 1.59 0.79
CA LEU A 14 -17.37 0.98 1.62
C LEU A 14 -16.93 -0.32 2.28
N VAL A 15 -16.08 -1.11 1.63
CA VAL A 15 -15.73 -2.45 2.10
C VAL A 15 -14.28 -2.58 2.57
N LYS A 16 -13.38 -1.70 2.15
CA LYS A 16 -11.98 -1.72 2.53
C LYS A 16 -11.69 -0.62 3.54
N LYS A 17 -10.75 -0.89 4.45
CA LYS A 17 -10.31 0.10 5.44
C LYS A 17 -9.07 0.86 4.98
N ASN A 18 -8.47 0.47 3.88
CA ASN A 18 -7.40 1.21 3.23
C ASN A 18 -7.43 0.91 1.74
N ILE A 19 -6.81 1.77 0.95
CA ILE A 19 -6.72 1.59 -0.50
C ILE A 19 -5.32 1.24 -0.95
N VAL A 20 -4.35 1.15 -0.03
CA VAL A 20 -2.95 0.93 -0.40
C VAL A 20 -2.54 -0.54 -0.38
N GLY A 21 -3.33 -1.39 0.29
CA GLY A 21 -2.91 -2.78 0.56
C GLY A 21 -2.54 -3.57 -0.67
N GLU A 22 -3.34 -3.46 -1.72
CA GLU A 22 -3.09 -4.17 -2.97
C GLU A 22 -1.75 -3.76 -3.59
N ARG A 23 -1.46 -2.46 -3.61
CA ARG A 23 -0.22 -1.95 -4.17
C ARG A 23 0.98 -2.24 -3.29
N VAL A 24 0.78 -2.29 -1.96
CA VAL A 24 1.84 -2.75 -1.06
C VAL A 24 2.25 -4.18 -1.43
N ARG A 25 1.28 -5.07 -1.59
CA ARG A 25 1.56 -6.44 -1.99
C ARG A 25 2.23 -6.50 -3.36
N GLN A 26 1.72 -5.75 -4.31
CA GLN A 26 2.27 -5.70 -5.67
C GLN A 26 3.72 -5.23 -5.66
N ALA A 27 4.03 -4.15 -4.95
CA ALA A 27 5.39 -3.63 -4.86
C ALA A 27 6.32 -4.64 -4.21
N ARG A 28 5.84 -5.29 -3.15
CA ARG A 28 6.63 -6.30 -2.44
C ARG A 28 7.00 -7.46 -3.36
N LYS A 29 6.01 -7.98 -4.07
CA LYS A 29 6.22 -9.14 -4.94
C LYS A 29 6.99 -8.81 -6.20
N SER A 30 6.91 -7.57 -6.68
CA SER A 30 7.59 -7.13 -7.90
C SER A 30 9.02 -6.70 -7.67
N ALA A 31 9.43 -6.51 -6.43
CA ALA A 31 10.81 -6.14 -6.11
C ALA A 31 11.77 -7.25 -6.54
N LYS A 32 13.00 -6.87 -6.85
CA LYS A 32 14.03 -7.83 -7.28
C LYS A 32 15.25 -7.72 -6.37
N PRO A 33 15.49 -8.70 -5.51
CA PRO A 33 14.64 -9.89 -5.32
C PRO A 33 13.32 -9.54 -4.63
N PRO A 34 12.30 -10.41 -4.74
CA PRO A 34 11.02 -10.16 -4.06
C PRO A 34 11.21 -10.01 -2.56
N ILE A 35 10.39 -9.14 -1.98
CA ILE A 35 10.41 -8.88 -0.55
C ILE A 35 9.33 -9.74 0.11
N THR A 36 9.72 -10.57 1.09
CA THR A 36 8.73 -11.36 1.83
C THR A 36 7.99 -10.47 2.81
N GLN A 37 6.86 -10.96 3.33
CA GLN A 37 6.15 -10.22 4.38
C GLN A 37 7.05 -10.03 5.60
N THR A 38 7.80 -11.05 5.99
CA THR A 38 8.73 -10.96 7.11
C THR A 38 9.77 -9.87 6.89
N ASP A 39 10.34 -9.80 5.68
CA ASP A 39 11.31 -8.75 5.34
C ASP A 39 10.70 -7.36 5.40
N LEU A 40 9.49 -7.22 4.89
CA LEU A 40 8.84 -5.92 4.91
C LEU A 40 8.53 -5.50 6.34
N VAL A 41 8.04 -6.41 7.17
CA VAL A 41 7.80 -6.12 8.59
C VAL A 41 9.08 -5.59 9.25
N ALA A 42 10.21 -6.24 8.99
CA ALA A 42 11.49 -5.80 9.57
C ALA A 42 11.84 -4.38 9.12
N ARG A 43 11.65 -4.06 7.83
CA ARG A 43 11.91 -2.72 7.31
C ARG A 43 11.01 -1.67 7.94
N LEU A 44 9.73 -2.02 8.13
CA LEU A 44 8.75 -1.10 8.72
C LEU A 44 9.07 -0.84 10.19
N GLN A 45 9.45 -1.88 10.92
CA GLN A 45 9.82 -1.75 12.33
C GLN A 45 11.07 -0.88 12.50
N LEU A 46 12.01 -0.95 11.58
CA LEU A 46 13.19 -0.07 11.58
C LEU A 46 12.79 1.41 11.42
N GLN A 47 11.65 1.68 10.85
CA GLN A 47 11.11 3.03 10.73
C GLN A 47 10.05 3.33 11.80
N TYR A 48 10.06 2.56 12.88
CA TYR A 48 9.19 2.73 14.05
C TYR A 48 7.71 2.52 13.76
N MET A 49 7.37 1.85 12.68
CA MET A 49 5.99 1.46 12.43
C MET A 49 5.71 0.16 13.17
N LYS A 50 4.77 0.21 14.10
CA LYS A 50 4.40 -0.96 14.90
C LYS A 50 3.47 -1.85 14.11
N ILE A 51 4.01 -2.92 13.57
CA ILE A 51 3.24 -3.88 12.79
C ILE A 51 3.94 -5.24 12.87
N ASP A 52 3.14 -6.29 12.94
CA ASP A 52 3.65 -7.66 12.84
C ASP A 52 3.18 -8.28 11.53
N GLN A 53 3.54 -9.54 11.29
CA GLN A 53 3.18 -10.20 10.04
C GLN A 53 1.66 -10.32 9.87
N SER A 54 0.95 -10.61 10.95
CA SER A 54 -0.52 -10.68 10.91
C SER A 54 -1.11 -9.33 10.53
N GLY A 55 -0.59 -8.24 11.11
CA GLY A 55 -1.00 -6.89 10.79
C GLY A 55 -0.71 -6.53 9.34
N LEU A 56 0.46 -6.92 8.83
CA LEU A 56 0.80 -6.65 7.43
C LEU A 56 -0.13 -7.43 6.49
N SER A 57 -0.43 -8.69 6.83
CA SER A 57 -1.35 -9.48 6.02
C SER A 57 -2.72 -8.80 5.95
N LYS A 58 -3.23 -8.33 7.08
CA LYS A 58 -4.51 -7.60 7.13
C LYS A 58 -4.43 -6.30 6.33
N LEU A 59 -3.31 -5.59 6.42
CA LEU A 59 -3.10 -4.37 5.66
C LEU A 59 -3.16 -4.65 4.16
N GLU A 60 -2.45 -5.68 3.71
CA GLU A 60 -2.44 -6.05 2.29
C GLU A 60 -3.81 -6.48 1.79
N ASN A 61 -4.65 -7.01 2.66
CA ASN A 61 -6.02 -7.40 2.32
C ASN A 61 -7.02 -6.25 2.48
N GLY A 62 -6.56 -5.07 2.88
CA GLY A 62 -7.43 -3.92 3.06
C GLY A 62 -8.27 -3.97 4.33
N GLN A 63 -7.93 -4.83 5.27
CA GLN A 63 -8.70 -5.03 6.50
C GLN A 63 -8.19 -4.23 7.69
N ARG A 64 -7.11 -3.49 7.51
CA ARG A 64 -6.50 -2.68 8.55
C ARG A 64 -6.45 -1.23 8.10
N PRO A 65 -6.90 -0.27 8.94
CA PRO A 65 -6.72 1.13 8.59
C PRO A 65 -5.24 1.49 8.49
N VAL A 66 -4.92 2.43 7.62
CA VAL A 66 -3.54 2.89 7.42
C VAL A 66 -3.56 4.41 7.52
N SER A 67 -2.73 4.96 8.41
CA SER A 67 -2.62 6.40 8.56
C SER A 67 -1.78 7.01 7.43
N ASP A 68 -1.86 8.32 7.27
CA ASP A 68 -1.05 9.03 6.29
C ASP A 68 0.44 8.86 6.55
N ILE A 69 0.85 8.88 7.82
CA ILE A 69 2.24 8.64 8.19
C ILE A 69 2.67 7.24 7.78
N GLU A 70 1.81 6.25 8.00
CA GLU A 70 2.11 4.87 7.64
C GLU A 70 2.22 4.71 6.12
N VAL A 71 1.42 5.42 5.35
CA VAL A 71 1.55 5.41 3.88
C VAL A 71 2.94 5.90 3.47
N LEU A 72 3.43 6.96 4.09
CA LEU A 72 4.76 7.49 3.81
C LEU A 72 5.85 6.46 4.15
N VAL A 73 5.72 5.82 5.30
CA VAL A 73 6.68 4.79 5.74
C VAL A 73 6.68 3.61 4.78
N LEU A 74 5.50 3.15 4.37
CA LEU A 74 5.37 2.06 3.40
C LEU A 74 6.03 2.42 2.07
N ALA A 75 5.79 3.62 1.58
CA ALA A 75 6.37 4.08 0.33
C ALA A 75 7.91 4.06 0.38
N ARG A 76 8.47 4.54 1.49
CA ARG A 76 9.92 4.54 1.69
C ARG A 76 10.49 3.13 1.80
N ALA A 77 9.82 2.27 2.54
CA ALA A 77 10.29 0.89 2.72
C ALA A 77 10.27 0.11 1.40
N LEU A 78 9.30 0.37 0.56
CA LEU A 78 9.12 -0.31 -0.73
C LEU A 78 9.79 0.43 -1.89
N LYS A 79 10.29 1.64 -1.65
CA LYS A 79 10.94 2.48 -2.67
C LYS A 79 10.01 2.79 -3.84
N VAL A 80 8.76 3.10 -3.50
CA VAL A 80 7.75 3.56 -4.46
C VAL A 80 7.24 4.92 -4.03
N SER A 81 6.55 5.62 -4.92
CA SER A 81 5.98 6.92 -4.59
C SER A 81 4.69 6.75 -3.79
N VAL A 82 4.40 7.74 -2.95
CA VAL A 82 3.14 7.81 -2.23
C VAL A 82 1.97 7.86 -3.21
N GLY A 83 2.10 8.66 -4.27
CA GLY A 83 1.05 8.77 -5.27
C GLY A 83 0.72 7.44 -5.93
N TRP A 84 1.74 6.62 -6.19
CA TRP A 84 1.51 5.30 -6.75
C TRP A 84 0.77 4.39 -5.76
N LEU A 85 1.17 4.42 -4.47
CA LEU A 85 0.47 3.62 -3.45
C LEU A 85 -0.99 4.05 -3.31
N LEU A 86 -1.27 5.33 -3.44
CA LEU A 86 -2.64 5.86 -3.35
C LEU A 86 -3.40 5.78 -4.66
N GLU A 87 -2.83 5.13 -5.66
CA GLU A 87 -3.43 4.93 -6.97
C GLU A 87 -3.69 6.23 -7.74
N GLU A 88 -2.91 7.25 -7.41
CA GLU A 88 -2.99 8.54 -8.10
C GLU A 88 -2.23 8.52 -9.43
N THR A 89 -1.26 7.61 -9.56
CA THR A 89 -0.47 7.46 -10.77
C THR A 89 -0.17 5.99 -11.00
N ASN A 90 0.13 5.64 -12.24
CA ASN A 90 0.57 4.30 -12.60
C ASN A 90 2.09 4.18 -12.62
N THR A 91 2.83 5.26 -12.44
CA THR A 91 4.28 5.21 -12.39
C THR A 91 4.75 5.01 -10.95
N SER A 92 5.66 4.09 -10.75
CA SER A 92 6.26 3.87 -9.45
C SER A 92 7.51 4.74 -9.29
N SER A 93 8.28 4.51 -8.23
CA SER A 93 9.29 5.41 -7.70
C SER A 93 10.20 6.13 -8.71
N ALA A 94 10.96 5.38 -9.48
CA ALA A 94 11.99 6.01 -10.33
C ALA A 94 11.40 6.88 -11.42
N GLU A 95 10.29 6.43 -12.01
CA GLU A 95 9.63 7.18 -13.07
C GLU A 95 8.89 8.40 -12.52
N ALA A 96 8.26 8.27 -11.36
CA ALA A 96 7.57 9.37 -10.72
C ALA A 96 8.53 10.51 -10.38
N GLN A 97 9.74 10.20 -9.97
CA GLN A 97 10.74 11.20 -9.63
C GLN A 97 11.25 12.01 -10.83
N ARG A 98 11.02 11.53 -12.02
CA ARG A 98 11.41 12.26 -13.24
C ARG A 98 10.39 13.29 -13.65
N LEU A 99 9.21 13.23 -13.09
CA LEU A 99 8.15 14.18 -13.39
C LEU A 99 8.36 15.47 -12.63
#